data_53bc73bfb7243673f214855edee1e763
#
_entry.id   53bc73bfb7243673f214855edee1e763
#
_cell.length_a   1.000
_cell.length_b   1.000
_cell.length_c   1.000
_cell.angle_alpha   90.00
_cell.angle_beta   90.00
_cell.angle_gamma   90.00
#
_symmetry.space_group_name_H-M   'P 1'
#
loop_
_entity.id
_entity.type
_entity.pdbx_description
1 polymer ?
#
loop_
_entity_poly.entity_id
_entity_poly.type
_entity_poly.pdbx_seq_one_letter_code
_entity_poly.pdbx_strand_id
1 'polypeptide(L)'
;MRRYSLIVLMIATVMILILSGCQSSNQPDQSRVSKVLKELHTFYPGDITQVDSIEMMSGSDGTKKVTTDQVLIQEWIEKVRDLEIVLDPDQEDATGVLFHVTMFEQRKEVLYMTPTDMNHQPIEPQLELADRMSELYDAIE
;
A
#
# COMPACT_ATOMS: atom_id res chain seq x y z
N MET A 1 18.33 -34.70 -64.20
CA MET A 1 18.55 -34.94 -62.75
C MET A 1 19.15 -33.74 -62.01
N ARG A 2 20.10 -33.00 -62.58
CA ARG A 2 20.76 -31.86 -61.89
C ARG A 2 19.84 -30.65 -61.58
N ARG A 3 18.77 -30.45 -62.36
CA ARG A 3 17.83 -29.31 -62.17
C ARG A 3 16.87 -29.52 -61.01
N TYR A 4 16.49 -30.73 -60.73
CA TYR A 4 15.61 -31.03 -59.59
C TYR A 4 16.34 -30.95 -58.25
N SER A 5 17.64 -31.24 -58.23
CA SER A 5 18.49 -31.12 -57.03
C SER A 5 18.61 -29.66 -56.55
N LEU A 6 18.68 -28.70 -57.47
CA LEU A 6 18.73 -27.26 -57.11
C LEU A 6 17.38 -26.75 -56.57
N ILE A 7 16.26 -27.26 -57.14
CA ILE A 7 14.91 -26.85 -56.67
C ILE A 7 14.65 -27.39 -55.29
N VAL A 8 15.03 -28.66 -55.01
CA VAL A 8 14.88 -29.24 -53.68
C VAL A 8 15.74 -28.54 -52.65
N LEU A 9 16.95 -28.13 -53.01
CA LEU A 9 17.84 -27.34 -52.13
C LEU A 9 17.27 -25.95 -51.80
N MET A 10 16.68 -25.30 -52.80
CA MET A 10 16.02 -23.96 -52.60
C MET A 10 14.81 -24.06 -51.71
N ILE A 11 13.97 -25.09 -51.82
CA ILE A 11 12.81 -25.30 -51.01
C ILE A 11 13.20 -25.62 -49.55
N ALA A 12 14.27 -26.38 -49.35
CA ALA A 12 14.77 -26.70 -48.01
C ALA A 12 15.30 -25.48 -47.27
N THR A 13 16.00 -24.56 -47.98
CA THR A 13 16.49 -23.30 -47.39
C THR A 13 15.37 -22.31 -47.03
N VAL A 14 14.30 -22.24 -47.82
CA VAL A 14 13.14 -21.43 -47.54
C VAL A 14 12.34 -21.97 -46.30
N MET A 15 12.25 -23.27 -46.19
CA MET A 15 11.57 -23.88 -45.01
C MET A 15 12.31 -23.62 -43.68
N ILE A 16 13.64 -23.56 -43.70
CA ILE A 16 14.43 -23.29 -42.49
C ILE A 16 14.26 -21.84 -42.02
N LEU A 17 14.04 -20.89 -42.95
CA LEU A 17 13.85 -19.45 -42.62
C LEU A 17 12.47 -19.17 -42.01
N ILE A 18 11.49 -20.00 -42.20
CA ILE A 18 10.13 -19.83 -41.63
C ILE A 18 10.06 -20.28 -40.16
N LEU A 19 10.97 -21.16 -39.73
CA LEU A 19 11.01 -21.65 -38.34
C LEU A 19 11.70 -20.71 -37.33
N SER A 20 12.36 -19.67 -37.81
CA SER A 20 12.95 -18.61 -36.96
C SER A 20 12.00 -17.44 -36.71
N GLY A 21 10.72 -17.59 -37.03
CA GLY A 21 9.69 -16.60 -36.82
C GLY A 21 9.14 -16.64 -35.40
N CYS A 22 9.42 -15.60 -34.65
CA CYS A 22 8.67 -15.12 -33.51
C CYS A 22 8.51 -16.07 -32.33
N GLN A 23 9.54 -16.20 -31.53
CA GLN A 23 9.34 -16.25 -30.10
C GLN A 23 8.88 -14.84 -29.68
N SER A 24 7.59 -14.52 -29.89
CA SER A 24 6.90 -13.53 -29.10
C SER A 24 6.90 -14.07 -27.68
N SER A 25 7.88 -13.67 -26.91
CA SER A 25 7.78 -13.66 -25.46
C SER A 25 6.65 -12.68 -25.12
N ASN A 26 5.39 -13.19 -25.15
CA ASN A 26 4.35 -12.66 -24.33
C ASN A 26 4.74 -12.96 -22.87
N GLN A 27 5.79 -12.29 -22.40
CA GLN A 27 5.83 -11.91 -21.01
C GLN A 27 4.69 -10.92 -20.86
N PRO A 28 3.65 -11.25 -20.05
CA PRO A 28 2.80 -10.20 -19.56
C PRO A 28 3.76 -9.22 -18.91
N ASP A 29 3.75 -8.01 -19.42
CA ASP A 29 4.36 -6.87 -18.77
C ASP A 29 3.67 -6.77 -17.40
N GLN A 30 4.21 -7.53 -16.45
CA GLN A 30 4.03 -7.22 -15.07
C GLN A 30 4.77 -5.89 -14.93
N SER A 31 4.08 -4.82 -15.25
CA SER A 31 4.32 -3.54 -14.60
C SER A 31 4.29 -3.85 -13.11
N ARG A 32 5.44 -4.22 -12.58
CA ARG A 32 5.68 -4.20 -11.15
C ARG A 32 5.44 -2.76 -10.78
N VAL A 33 4.20 -2.45 -10.39
CA VAL A 33 3.91 -1.23 -9.63
C VAL A 33 4.94 -1.29 -8.52
N SER A 34 5.90 -0.39 -8.59
CA SER A 34 7.01 -0.38 -7.63
C SER A 34 6.37 -0.02 -6.31
N LYS A 35 6.16 -1.01 -5.45
CA LYS A 35 5.59 -0.78 -4.13
C LYS A 35 6.45 0.27 -3.45
N VAL A 36 5.86 1.39 -3.12
CA VAL A 36 6.57 2.52 -2.49
C VAL A 36 6.48 2.33 -0.99
N LEU A 37 7.62 2.11 -0.38
CA LEU A 37 7.78 2.03 1.07
C LEU A 37 8.04 3.43 1.63
N LYS A 38 7.29 3.82 2.66
CA LYS A 38 7.44 5.10 3.38
C LYS A 38 7.23 4.89 4.87
N GLU A 39 7.91 5.67 5.69
CA GLU A 39 7.62 5.73 7.12
C GLU A 39 6.32 6.51 7.37
N LEU A 40 5.53 6.08 8.37
CA LEU A 40 4.21 6.62 8.67
C LEU A 40 4.24 8.15 8.83
N HIS A 41 5.24 8.70 9.55
CA HIS A 41 5.32 10.14 9.79
C HIS A 41 5.43 10.95 8.49
N THR A 42 5.88 10.36 7.37
CA THR A 42 5.99 11.05 6.07
C THR A 42 4.65 11.33 5.40
N PHE A 43 3.57 10.69 5.86
CA PHE A 43 2.21 10.99 5.42
C PHE A 43 1.60 12.18 6.16
N TYR A 44 2.21 12.59 7.27
CA TYR A 44 1.80 13.78 8.02
C TYR A 44 2.43 15.04 7.39
N PRO A 45 1.64 16.06 7.06
CA PRO A 45 2.17 17.27 6.44
C PRO A 45 2.80 18.18 7.50
N GLY A 46 4.06 17.98 7.81
CA GLY A 46 4.80 18.76 8.79
C GLY A 46 5.42 17.90 9.89
N ASP A 47 5.40 18.38 11.12
CA ASP A 47 5.93 17.68 12.28
C ASP A 47 4.79 16.94 13.01
N ILE A 48 4.79 15.62 12.96
CA ILE A 48 3.76 14.77 13.58
C ILE A 48 3.67 14.97 15.11
N THR A 49 4.70 15.52 15.76
CA THR A 49 4.66 15.84 17.19
C THR A 49 3.75 17.03 17.51
N GLN A 50 3.25 17.76 16.51
CA GLN A 50 2.32 18.89 16.69
C GLN A 50 0.84 18.44 16.77
N VAL A 51 0.56 17.16 16.69
CA VAL A 51 -0.79 16.59 16.90
C VAL A 51 -1.29 16.97 18.28
N ASP A 52 -2.46 17.63 18.34
CA ASP A 52 -3.08 18.11 19.59
C ASP A 52 -4.30 17.31 20.02
N SER A 53 -4.90 16.55 19.10
CA SER A 53 -5.97 15.59 19.43
C SER A 53 -6.04 14.43 18.46
N ILE A 54 -6.54 13.30 18.95
CA ILE A 54 -6.80 12.09 18.16
C ILE A 54 -8.25 11.67 18.39
N GLU A 55 -9.01 11.51 17.29
CA GLU A 55 -10.30 10.83 17.29
C GLU A 55 -10.10 9.40 16.79
N MET A 56 -10.67 8.44 17.51
CA MET A 56 -10.74 7.04 17.10
C MET A 56 -12.18 6.60 16.95
N MET A 57 -12.47 5.83 15.92
CA MET A 57 -13.76 5.21 15.71
C MET A 57 -13.60 3.69 15.60
N SER A 58 -14.34 2.94 16.40
CA SER A 58 -14.41 1.49 16.30
C SER A 58 -15.16 1.08 15.03
N GLY A 59 -14.55 0.21 14.22
CA GLY A 59 -15.19 -0.34 13.02
C GLY A 59 -16.29 -1.38 13.35
N SER A 60 -16.36 -1.89 14.58
CA SER A 60 -17.33 -2.91 14.95
C SER A 60 -18.71 -2.33 15.29
N ASP A 61 -18.76 -1.17 15.95
CA ASP A 61 -19.99 -0.57 16.48
C ASP A 61 -20.11 0.94 16.22
N GLY A 62 -19.07 1.55 15.59
CA GLY A 62 -19.03 2.98 15.30
C GLY A 62 -18.81 3.86 16.53
N THR A 63 -18.47 3.29 17.69
CA THR A 63 -18.18 4.06 18.91
C THR A 63 -16.96 4.95 18.68
N LYS A 64 -17.11 6.23 19.02
CA LYS A 64 -16.05 7.23 18.93
C LYS A 64 -15.47 7.55 20.29
N LYS A 65 -14.15 7.66 20.33
CA LYS A 65 -13.38 8.16 21.47
C LYS A 65 -12.46 9.26 20.99
N VAL A 66 -12.24 10.27 21.82
CA VAL A 66 -11.34 11.39 21.51
C VAL A 66 -10.40 11.61 22.68
N THR A 67 -9.13 11.80 22.38
CA THR A 67 -8.15 12.21 23.40
C THR A 67 -7.45 13.50 23.02
N THR A 68 -7.19 14.34 24.01
CA THR A 68 -6.33 15.54 23.97
C THR A 68 -5.19 15.41 24.97
N ASP A 69 -5.05 14.25 25.60
CA ASP A 69 -3.93 13.98 26.51
C ASP A 69 -2.63 13.92 25.74
N GLN A 70 -1.82 14.96 25.87
CA GLN A 70 -0.57 15.09 25.12
C GLN A 70 0.46 14.02 25.47
N VAL A 71 0.43 13.49 26.69
CA VAL A 71 1.35 12.41 27.09
C VAL A 71 0.97 11.13 26.33
N LEU A 72 -0.32 10.75 26.38
CA LEU A 72 -0.82 9.59 25.65
C LEU A 72 -0.60 9.70 24.15
N ILE A 73 -0.88 10.88 23.57
CA ILE A 73 -0.68 11.15 22.13
C ILE A 73 0.79 10.97 21.75
N GLN A 74 1.71 11.60 22.48
CA GLN A 74 3.14 11.54 22.15
C GLN A 74 3.72 10.13 22.33
N GLU A 75 3.35 9.41 23.39
CA GLU A 75 3.77 8.03 23.61
C GLU A 75 3.28 7.09 22.49
N TRP A 76 2.08 7.33 21.98
CA TRP A 76 1.57 6.55 20.86
C TRP A 76 2.25 6.91 19.54
N ILE A 77 2.45 8.20 19.27
CA ILE A 77 3.20 8.67 18.07
C ILE A 77 4.60 8.07 18.03
N GLU A 78 5.32 8.02 19.15
CA GLU A 78 6.65 7.41 19.23
C GLU A 78 6.65 5.92 18.83
N LYS A 79 5.54 5.21 19.04
CA LYS A 79 5.42 3.79 18.67
C LYS A 79 5.09 3.57 17.20
N VAL A 80 4.46 4.55 16.53
CA VAL A 80 3.94 4.35 15.17
C VAL A 80 4.65 5.17 14.10
N ARG A 81 5.32 6.27 14.46
CA ARG A 81 5.90 7.22 13.52
C ARG A 81 6.86 6.62 12.49
N ASP A 82 7.63 5.62 12.92
CA ASP A 82 8.68 4.99 12.11
C ASP A 82 8.24 3.65 11.51
N LEU A 83 6.93 3.31 11.60
CA LEU A 83 6.39 2.12 10.93
C LEU A 83 6.52 2.26 9.42
N GLU A 84 7.03 1.21 8.79
CA GLU A 84 7.17 1.12 7.34
C GLU A 84 5.82 0.82 6.69
N ILE A 85 5.30 1.76 5.93
CA ILE A 85 4.03 1.68 5.21
C ILE A 85 4.28 1.42 3.73
N VAL A 86 3.69 0.37 3.19
CA VAL A 86 3.79 0.02 1.77
C VAL A 86 2.51 0.44 1.06
N LEU A 87 2.62 1.39 0.13
CA LEU A 87 1.51 1.78 -0.74
C LEU A 87 1.17 0.64 -1.70
N ASP A 88 -0.09 0.26 -1.77
CA ASP A 88 -0.59 -0.77 -2.68
C ASP A 88 -1.84 -0.27 -3.42
N PRO A 89 -1.66 0.50 -4.51
CA PRO A 89 -2.77 1.08 -5.25
C PRO A 89 -3.66 0.05 -5.94
N ASP A 90 -3.20 -1.19 -6.04
CA ASP A 90 -3.96 -2.31 -6.64
C ASP A 90 -4.72 -3.12 -5.59
N GLN A 91 -4.64 -2.73 -4.31
CA GLN A 91 -5.37 -3.41 -3.25
C GLN A 91 -6.88 -3.23 -3.45
N GLU A 92 -7.62 -4.33 -3.44
CA GLU A 92 -9.08 -4.30 -3.38
C GLU A 92 -9.53 -3.71 -2.03
N ASP A 93 -10.69 -3.03 -2.03
CA ASP A 93 -11.25 -2.43 -0.82
C ASP A 93 -11.30 -3.45 0.32
N ALA A 94 -10.54 -3.19 1.37
CA ALA A 94 -10.53 -4.04 2.54
C ALA A 94 -11.83 -3.86 3.32
N THR A 95 -12.60 -4.94 3.48
CA THR A 95 -13.77 -4.96 4.34
C THR A 95 -13.38 -5.33 5.76
N GLY A 96 -14.06 -4.75 6.76
CA GLY A 96 -13.86 -5.11 8.18
C GLY A 96 -12.70 -4.38 8.85
N VAL A 97 -12.58 -3.08 8.60
CA VAL A 97 -11.62 -2.21 9.30
C VAL A 97 -11.91 -2.19 10.79
N LEU A 98 -10.92 -2.48 11.62
CA LEU A 98 -11.07 -2.54 13.08
C LEU A 98 -11.19 -1.13 13.69
N PHE A 99 -10.35 -0.20 13.25
CA PHE A 99 -10.31 1.17 13.77
C PHE A 99 -10.06 2.17 12.65
N HIS A 100 -10.67 3.34 12.82
CA HIS A 100 -10.33 4.56 12.09
C HIS A 100 -9.67 5.52 13.08
N VAL A 101 -8.56 6.10 12.69
CA VAL A 101 -7.83 7.10 13.48
C VAL A 101 -7.74 8.37 12.67
N THR A 102 -8.15 9.49 13.28
CA THR A 102 -7.99 10.82 12.71
C THR A 102 -7.16 11.69 13.65
N MET A 103 -6.08 12.23 13.16
CA MET A 103 -5.21 13.15 13.89
C MET A 103 -5.56 14.59 13.53
N PHE A 104 -5.57 15.45 14.54
CA PHE A 104 -5.86 16.87 14.38
C PHE A 104 -4.69 17.73 14.87
N GLU A 105 -4.52 18.87 14.22
CA GLU A 105 -3.67 19.97 14.63
C GLU A 105 -4.50 21.27 14.52
N GLN A 106 -4.61 22.01 15.63
CA GLN A 106 -5.41 23.25 15.70
C GLN A 106 -6.86 23.06 15.21
N ARG A 107 -7.49 21.91 15.55
CA ARG A 107 -8.84 21.51 15.14
C ARG A 107 -8.98 21.20 13.64
N LYS A 108 -7.90 21.12 12.90
CA LYS A 108 -7.89 20.73 11.50
C LYS A 108 -7.46 19.27 11.41
N GLU A 109 -8.22 18.47 10.68
CA GLU A 109 -7.81 17.12 10.31
C GLU A 109 -6.53 17.18 9.46
N VAL A 110 -5.51 16.42 9.85
CA VAL A 110 -4.20 16.43 9.18
C VAL A 110 -3.80 15.06 8.68
N LEU A 111 -4.20 14.00 9.37
CA LEU A 111 -3.92 12.63 8.96
C LEU A 111 -5.09 11.73 9.33
N TYR A 112 -5.58 10.99 8.33
CA TYR A 112 -6.54 9.91 8.50
C TYR A 112 -5.86 8.58 8.21
N MET A 113 -6.13 7.56 9.03
CA MET A 113 -5.57 6.23 8.79
C MET A 113 -6.46 5.10 9.31
N THR A 114 -6.33 3.97 8.65
CA THR A 114 -6.79 2.65 9.08
C THR A 114 -5.63 1.67 8.92
N PRO A 115 -5.74 0.42 9.37
CA PRO A 115 -4.71 -0.59 9.10
C PRO A 115 -4.48 -0.90 7.61
N THR A 116 -5.35 -0.42 6.70
CA THR A 116 -5.32 -0.70 5.26
C THR A 116 -5.42 0.54 4.39
N ASP A 117 -5.46 1.73 4.99
CA ASP A 117 -5.56 3.01 4.26
C ASP A 117 -4.79 4.12 4.99
N MET A 118 -4.15 4.99 4.24
CA MET A 118 -3.42 6.14 4.74
C MET A 118 -3.77 7.37 3.89
N ASN A 119 -4.53 8.33 4.45
CA ASN A 119 -5.03 9.51 3.72
C ASN A 119 -5.75 9.14 2.42
N HIS A 120 -6.64 8.15 2.48
CA HIS A 120 -7.39 7.62 1.32
C HIS A 120 -6.50 7.02 0.22
N GLN A 121 -5.31 6.57 0.58
CA GLN A 121 -4.42 5.79 -0.27
C GLN A 121 -4.34 4.36 0.28
N PRO A 122 -4.71 3.35 -0.50
CA PRO A 122 -4.62 1.96 -0.07
C PRO A 122 -3.17 1.57 0.27
N ILE A 123 -3.01 0.85 1.37
CA ILE A 123 -1.72 0.34 1.85
C ILE A 123 -1.82 -1.17 2.10
N GLU A 124 -0.70 -1.87 2.03
CA GLU A 124 -0.67 -3.26 2.49
C GLU A 124 -1.16 -3.35 3.95
N PRO A 125 -1.95 -4.40 4.30
CA PRO A 125 -2.47 -4.56 5.65
C PRO A 125 -1.38 -4.51 6.71
N GLN A 126 -1.50 -3.58 7.65
CA GLN A 126 -0.55 -3.30 8.71
C GLN A 126 -1.03 -3.87 10.05
N LEU A 127 -0.59 -5.09 10.38
CA LEU A 127 -0.98 -5.74 11.64
C LEU A 127 -0.42 -5.01 12.86
N GLU A 128 0.82 -4.57 12.81
CA GLU A 128 1.43 -3.81 13.91
C GLU A 128 0.69 -2.49 14.16
N LEU A 129 0.32 -1.76 13.10
CA LEU A 129 -0.47 -0.53 13.22
C LEU A 129 -1.85 -0.85 13.85
N ALA A 130 -2.50 -1.95 13.44
CA ALA A 130 -3.77 -2.38 14.02
C ALA A 130 -3.66 -2.65 15.53
N ASP A 131 -2.59 -3.33 15.96
CA ASP A 131 -2.33 -3.60 17.38
C ASP A 131 -2.10 -2.29 18.17
N ARG A 132 -1.31 -1.36 17.62
CA ARG A 132 -1.09 -0.04 18.24
C ARG A 132 -2.36 0.82 18.30
N MET A 133 -3.24 0.71 17.30
CA MET A 133 -4.56 1.37 17.34
C MET A 133 -5.43 0.77 18.44
N SER A 134 -5.43 -0.55 18.61
CA SER A 134 -6.17 -1.20 19.70
C SER A 134 -5.68 -0.75 21.08
N GLU A 135 -4.36 -0.72 21.29
CA GLU A 135 -3.75 -0.23 22.52
C GLU A 135 -4.19 1.22 22.86
N LEU A 136 -4.19 2.10 21.85
CA LEU A 136 -4.62 3.48 22.04
C LEU A 136 -6.11 3.58 22.36
N TYR A 137 -6.95 2.84 21.62
CA TYR A 137 -8.39 2.86 21.82
C TYR A 137 -8.77 2.41 23.24
N ASP A 138 -8.08 1.40 23.78
CA ASP A 138 -8.31 0.91 25.14
C ASP A 138 -7.79 1.89 26.21
N ALA A 139 -6.78 2.69 25.89
CA ALA A 139 -6.20 3.69 26.80
C ALA A 139 -7.03 4.99 26.87
N ILE A 140 -7.85 5.30 25.87
CA ILE A 140 -8.74 6.47 25.89
C ILE A 140 -9.99 6.15 26.74
N GLU A 141 -10.20 6.92 27.79
CA GLU A 141 -11.36 6.81 28.69
C GLU A 141 -12.68 7.32 28.07
#